data_08b1b2604f9a67c131306238fdc497d2
#
_entry.id   08b1b2604f9a67c131306238fdc497d2
#
_cell.length_a   1.000
_cell.length_b   1.000
_cell.length_c   1.000
_cell.angle_alpha   90.00
_cell.angle_beta   90.00
_cell.angle_gamma   90.00
#
_symmetry.space_group_name_H-M   'P 1'
#
loop_
_entity.id
_entity.type
_entity.pdbx_description
1 polymer ?
#
loop_
_entity_poly.entity_id
_entity_poly.type
_entity_poly.pdbx_seq_one_letter_code
_entity_poly.pdbx_strand_id
1 'polypeptide(L)'
;MKTVYLNKFMSSVVAELEMNGQYGTAHVCGSVLRSVMAFGGEGLPVSGITPLWLKAYEGYLLHKGGKGLAWNTVSTYMRMLQAVYNRAVVRKLAAFIPHQFRDVFTGRKADHRRVLERDDMQKLLVEREPDITSPGMAWARACLELMFRFHGMPFVDLAHLRKSDLKDGYLTLRRRKTGMPLSARVDGRAMQLLERYRNRDDTSPYLLCFLDGNLEGMAAYRDYQRILRLLNSRLRALALWKKVQGKVTSYSARHTWATVGRYCHIPIEVISEGLGHASVTTTEGYMKGFGNSRMDRANKVIMNYI
;
A
#
# COMPACT_ATOMS: atom_id res chain seq x y z
N MET A 1 25.63 16.42 28.16
CA MET A 1 24.47 16.55 27.24
C MET A 1 23.18 16.29 28.04
N LYS A 2 22.15 17.09 27.82
CA LYS A 2 20.86 16.89 28.49
C LYS A 2 20.23 15.58 27.97
N THR A 3 19.82 14.66 28.87
CA THR A 3 19.20 13.39 28.48
C THR A 3 17.90 13.64 27.72
N VAL A 4 17.80 13.15 26.47
CA VAL A 4 16.61 13.26 25.65
C VAL A 4 15.91 11.90 25.64
N TYR A 5 14.67 11.86 26.12
CA TYR A 5 13.87 10.65 26.15
C TYR A 5 13.24 10.36 24.78
N LEU A 6 13.27 9.10 24.37
CA LEU A 6 12.81 8.65 23.06
C LEU A 6 11.33 8.95 22.82
N ASN A 7 10.48 8.75 23.83
CA ASN A 7 9.05 9.04 23.73
C ASN A 7 8.77 10.51 23.37
N LYS A 8 9.42 11.46 24.07
CA LYS A 8 9.28 12.90 23.80
C LYS A 8 9.82 13.29 22.41
N PHE A 9 10.96 12.72 22.06
CA PHE A 9 11.57 12.97 20.75
C PHE A 9 10.70 12.40 19.62
N MET A 10 10.22 11.17 19.71
CA MET A 10 9.32 10.59 18.70
C MET A 10 7.99 11.34 18.59
N SER A 11 7.43 11.82 19.72
CA SER A 11 6.23 12.66 19.71
C SER A 11 6.45 13.97 18.93
N SER A 12 7.62 14.62 19.09
CA SER A 12 7.96 15.82 18.32
C SER A 12 8.13 15.50 16.81
N VAL A 13 8.69 14.33 16.48
CA VAL A 13 8.81 13.87 15.09
C VAL A 13 7.43 13.59 14.49
N VAL A 14 6.50 13.02 15.23
CA VAL A 14 5.10 12.81 14.77
C VAL A 14 4.45 14.15 14.46
N ALA A 15 4.53 15.12 15.37
CA ALA A 15 3.96 16.46 15.15
C ALA A 15 4.57 17.18 13.92
N GLU A 16 5.88 17.08 13.74
CA GLU A 16 6.58 17.62 12.57
C GLU A 16 6.10 16.95 11.25
N LEU A 17 5.93 15.64 11.25
CA LEU A 17 5.42 14.91 10.09
C LEU A 17 3.97 15.29 9.77
N GLU A 18 3.14 15.52 10.77
CA GLU A 18 1.77 16.00 10.60
C GLU A 18 1.72 17.42 10.01
N MET A 19 2.53 18.34 10.54
CA MET A 19 2.65 19.71 10.01
C MET A 19 3.10 19.71 8.54
N ASN A 20 3.97 18.77 8.16
CA ASN A 20 4.45 18.62 6.78
C ASN A 20 3.49 17.79 5.88
N GLY A 21 2.26 17.48 6.32
CA GLY A 21 1.29 16.73 5.54
C GLY A 21 1.63 15.24 5.35
N GLN A 22 2.64 14.72 6.04
CA GLN A 22 3.10 13.32 5.93
C GLN A 22 2.32 12.38 6.86
N TYR A 23 0.99 12.47 6.85
CA TYR A 23 0.09 11.79 7.78
C TYR A 23 0.29 10.27 7.83
N GLY A 24 0.56 9.63 6.69
CA GLY A 24 0.85 8.19 6.64
C GLY A 24 2.09 7.80 7.42
N THR A 25 3.17 8.58 7.27
CA THR A 25 4.43 8.40 8.00
C THR A 25 4.25 8.71 9.49
N ALA A 26 3.55 9.80 9.82
CA ALA A 26 3.19 10.16 11.18
C ALA A 26 2.42 9.05 11.88
N HIS A 27 1.42 8.47 11.23
CA HIS A 27 0.64 7.33 11.75
C HIS A 27 1.52 6.10 12.06
N VAL A 28 2.44 5.75 11.16
CA VAL A 28 3.39 4.65 11.38
C VAL A 28 4.34 5.00 12.55
N CYS A 29 4.90 6.21 12.58
CA CYS A 29 5.77 6.67 13.67
C CYS A 29 5.07 6.61 15.02
N GLY A 30 3.82 7.08 15.11
CA GLY A 30 3.01 6.97 16.33
C GLY A 30 2.69 5.53 16.73
N SER A 31 2.54 4.63 15.77
CA SER A 31 2.35 3.19 16.07
C SER A 31 3.62 2.56 16.61
N VAL A 32 4.78 2.91 16.07
CA VAL A 32 6.09 2.47 16.56
C VAL A 32 6.35 3.03 17.96
N LEU A 33 6.06 4.33 18.19
CA LEU A 33 6.17 4.97 19.50
C LEU A 33 5.39 4.19 20.58
N ARG A 34 4.10 3.90 20.36
CA ARG A 34 3.30 3.11 21.28
C ARG A 34 3.88 1.73 21.55
N SER A 35 4.44 1.10 20.54
CA SER A 35 5.06 -0.23 20.66
C SER A 35 6.37 -0.18 21.45
N VAL A 36 7.18 0.84 21.22
CA VAL A 36 8.45 1.07 21.96
C VAL A 36 8.17 1.37 23.42
N MET A 37 7.17 2.21 23.71
CA MET A 37 6.77 2.50 25.09
C MET A 37 6.26 1.25 25.81
N ALA A 38 5.52 0.39 25.13
CA ALA A 38 5.04 -0.86 25.70
C ALA A 38 6.19 -1.87 25.99
N PHE A 39 7.32 -1.77 25.30
CA PHE A 39 8.50 -2.63 25.50
C PHE A 39 9.51 -2.03 26.47
N GLY A 40 9.89 -0.77 26.28
CA GLY A 40 11.01 -0.13 26.97
C GLY A 40 10.60 0.90 28.03
N GLY A 41 9.28 1.17 28.18
CA GLY A 41 8.78 2.21 29.09
C GLY A 41 9.02 3.64 28.62
N GLU A 42 8.60 4.59 29.45
CA GLU A 42 8.67 6.03 29.12
C GLU A 42 10.07 6.63 29.33
N GLY A 43 10.90 6.01 30.16
CA GLY A 43 12.22 6.49 30.55
C GLY A 43 13.36 6.13 29.62
N LEU A 44 13.10 5.52 28.45
CA LEU A 44 14.15 5.13 27.50
C LEU A 44 14.79 6.37 26.87
N PRO A 45 16.10 6.63 27.11
CA PRO A 45 16.80 7.70 26.41
C PRO A 45 17.05 7.32 24.95
N VAL A 46 17.21 8.31 24.06
CA VAL A 46 17.55 8.06 22.65
C VAL A 46 18.87 7.28 22.53
N SER A 47 19.84 7.56 23.39
CA SER A 47 21.13 6.84 23.48
C SER A 47 20.99 5.39 23.95
N GLY A 48 19.86 5.01 24.54
CA GLY A 48 19.54 3.64 24.96
C GLY A 48 19.14 2.71 23.81
N ILE A 49 18.95 3.24 22.62
CA ILE A 49 18.74 2.41 21.41
C ILE A 49 20.08 1.82 20.98
N THR A 50 20.51 0.78 21.67
CA THR A 50 21.74 0.03 21.36
C THR A 50 21.43 -1.16 20.42
N PRO A 51 22.44 -1.76 19.74
CA PRO A 51 22.23 -2.99 18.97
C PRO A 51 21.59 -4.12 19.79
N LEU A 52 21.98 -4.27 21.06
CA LEU A 52 21.42 -5.25 21.98
C LEU A 52 19.94 -4.96 22.28
N TRP A 53 19.60 -3.70 22.56
CA TRP A 53 18.21 -3.27 22.76
C TRP A 53 17.35 -3.50 21.51
N LEU A 54 17.89 -3.17 20.32
CA LEU A 54 17.20 -3.39 19.04
C LEU A 54 16.90 -4.87 18.79
N LYS A 55 17.85 -5.75 19.12
CA LYS A 55 17.68 -7.20 18.98
C LYS A 55 16.62 -7.74 19.95
N ALA A 56 16.61 -7.27 21.19
CA ALA A 56 15.59 -7.61 22.19
C ALA A 56 14.20 -7.11 21.74
N TYR A 57 14.13 -5.89 21.21
CA TYR A 57 12.87 -5.35 20.69
C TYR A 57 12.36 -6.10 19.44
N GLU A 58 13.24 -6.54 18.54
CA GLU A 58 12.87 -7.41 17.41
C GLU A 58 12.25 -8.72 17.94
N GLY A 59 12.89 -9.37 18.91
CA GLY A 59 12.35 -10.56 19.57
C GLY A 59 10.97 -10.31 20.20
N TYR A 60 10.79 -9.20 20.90
CA TYR A 60 9.49 -8.80 21.45
C TYR A 60 8.42 -8.66 20.34
N LEU A 61 8.73 -8.00 19.22
CA LEU A 61 7.78 -7.83 18.12
C LEU A 61 7.38 -9.17 17.48
N LEU A 62 8.33 -10.09 17.36
CA LEU A 62 8.10 -11.42 16.78
C LEU A 62 7.26 -12.33 17.68
N HIS A 63 7.19 -12.06 18.97
CA HIS A 63 6.41 -12.87 19.93
C HIS A 63 5.18 -12.12 20.52
N LYS A 64 4.98 -10.88 20.13
CA LYS A 64 3.91 -10.02 20.65
C LYS A 64 2.52 -10.65 20.46
N GLY A 65 1.76 -10.74 21.56
CA GLY A 65 0.40 -11.26 21.56
C GLY A 65 0.28 -12.74 21.15
N GLY A 66 1.31 -13.54 21.38
CA GLY A 66 1.35 -14.99 21.10
C GLY A 66 1.54 -15.35 19.63
N LYS A 67 1.04 -14.54 18.68
CA LYS A 67 1.20 -14.78 17.22
C LYS A 67 2.34 -13.98 16.60
N GLY A 68 2.84 -12.97 17.28
CA GLY A 68 3.86 -12.06 16.79
C GLY A 68 3.45 -11.20 15.60
N LEU A 69 4.31 -10.30 15.21
CA LEU A 69 4.14 -9.48 14.00
C LEU A 69 4.80 -10.15 12.80
N ALA A 70 4.20 -9.95 11.62
CA ALA A 70 4.80 -10.39 10.36
C ALA A 70 6.15 -9.66 10.12
N TRP A 71 7.12 -10.34 9.53
CA TRP A 71 8.47 -9.82 9.25
C TRP A 71 8.49 -8.46 8.53
N ASN A 72 7.59 -8.24 7.57
CA ASN A 72 7.50 -6.95 6.89
C ASN A 72 6.97 -5.81 7.80
N THR A 73 6.20 -6.15 8.85
CA THR A 73 5.78 -5.18 9.87
C THR A 73 6.94 -4.90 10.82
N VAL A 74 7.69 -5.92 11.24
CA VAL A 74 8.93 -5.77 12.05
C VAL A 74 9.92 -4.87 11.32
N SER A 75 10.19 -5.17 10.03
CA SER A 75 11.05 -4.33 9.19
C SER A 75 10.57 -2.87 9.11
N THR A 76 9.27 -2.64 8.99
CA THR A 76 8.71 -1.29 8.98
C THR A 76 9.00 -0.56 10.28
N TYR A 77 8.87 -1.25 11.43
CA TYR A 77 9.15 -0.70 12.75
C TYR A 77 10.64 -0.39 12.92
N MET A 78 11.53 -1.31 12.52
CA MET A 78 12.97 -1.11 12.60
C MET A 78 13.44 0.04 11.71
N ARG A 79 12.95 0.15 10.46
CA ARG A 79 13.27 1.27 9.58
C ARG A 79 12.75 2.61 10.10
N MET A 80 11.59 2.62 10.74
CA MET A 80 11.08 3.84 11.37
C MET A 80 11.94 4.26 12.54
N LEU A 81 12.37 3.33 13.41
CA LEU A 81 13.31 3.62 14.50
C LEU A 81 14.65 4.12 13.97
N GLN A 82 15.16 3.52 12.91
CA GLN A 82 16.40 3.95 12.25
C GLN A 82 16.28 5.40 11.74
N ALA A 83 15.16 5.73 11.09
CA ALA A 83 14.90 7.09 10.61
C ALA A 83 14.82 8.10 11.77
N VAL A 84 14.17 7.73 12.88
CA VAL A 84 14.09 8.55 14.09
C VAL A 84 15.47 8.72 14.73
N TYR A 85 16.24 7.64 14.86
CA TYR A 85 17.59 7.68 15.42
C TYR A 85 18.52 8.57 14.58
N ASN A 86 18.50 8.42 13.26
CA ASN A 86 19.30 9.24 12.37
C ASN A 86 18.93 10.74 12.49
N ARG A 87 17.65 11.07 12.67
CA ARG A 87 17.23 12.46 12.96
C ARG A 87 17.82 12.97 14.29
N ALA A 88 17.87 12.13 15.30
CA ALA A 88 18.47 12.49 16.59
C ALA A 88 19.98 12.72 16.47
N VAL A 89 20.68 11.89 15.69
CA VAL A 89 22.12 12.08 15.39
C VAL A 89 22.37 13.40 14.66
N VAL A 90 21.61 13.70 13.62
CA VAL A 90 21.71 14.97 12.87
C VAL A 90 21.47 16.18 13.79
N ARG A 91 20.55 16.05 14.76
CA ARG A 91 20.27 17.08 15.77
C ARG A 91 21.25 17.09 16.95
N LYS A 92 22.32 16.29 16.91
CA LYS A 92 23.32 16.14 17.98
C LYS A 92 22.73 15.70 19.35
N LEU A 93 21.60 14.98 19.30
CA LEU A 93 20.92 14.45 20.51
C LEU A 93 21.35 13.01 20.83
N ALA A 94 21.99 12.33 19.88
CA ALA A 94 22.60 11.00 20.03
C ALA A 94 23.91 10.94 19.25
N ALA A 95 24.81 10.04 19.66
CA ALA A 95 26.05 9.77 18.95
C ALA A 95 25.76 8.93 17.68
N PHE A 96 26.54 9.11 16.63
CA PHE A 96 26.51 8.21 15.49
C PHE A 96 27.18 6.88 15.84
N ILE A 97 26.49 5.77 15.69
CA ILE A 97 27.01 4.40 15.86
C ILE A 97 26.98 3.71 14.49
N PRO A 98 28.16 3.37 13.93
CA PRO A 98 28.22 2.64 12.66
C PRO A 98 27.48 1.32 12.74
N HIS A 99 26.72 1.00 11.69
CA HIS A 99 26.02 -0.27 11.53
C HIS A 99 25.05 -0.67 12.68
N GLN A 100 24.54 0.29 13.44
CA GLN A 100 23.69 0.08 14.63
C GLN A 100 22.48 -0.84 14.36
N PHE A 101 21.90 -0.79 13.16
CA PHE A 101 20.73 -1.59 12.75
C PHE A 101 21.09 -2.82 11.91
N ARG A 102 22.37 -3.23 11.87
CA ARG A 102 22.84 -4.33 11.00
C ARG A 102 22.22 -5.66 11.37
N ASP A 103 22.07 -5.94 12.67
CA ASP A 103 21.68 -7.25 13.20
C ASP A 103 20.18 -7.43 13.37
N VAL A 104 19.38 -6.44 12.92
CA VAL A 104 17.91 -6.49 12.91
C VAL A 104 17.36 -6.45 11.50
N PHE A 105 16.18 -7.03 11.31
CA PHE A 105 15.59 -7.15 9.98
C PHE A 105 14.98 -5.82 9.48
N THR A 106 15.63 -5.22 8.52
CA THR A 106 15.17 -4.00 7.81
C THR A 106 14.82 -4.27 6.34
N GLY A 107 14.92 -5.53 5.89
CA GLY A 107 14.69 -5.97 4.52
C GLY A 107 13.20 -6.10 4.15
N ARG A 108 12.94 -6.75 3.02
CA ARG A 108 11.59 -7.09 2.54
C ARG A 108 11.50 -8.59 2.30
N LYS A 109 10.42 -9.21 2.78
CA LYS A 109 10.00 -10.55 2.34
C LYS A 109 8.94 -10.41 1.28
N ALA A 110 9.13 -11.04 0.12
CA ALA A 110 8.16 -11.04 -0.96
C ALA A 110 6.83 -11.68 -0.50
N ASP A 111 5.71 -11.08 -0.89
CA ASP A 111 4.37 -11.61 -0.62
C ASP A 111 3.57 -11.63 -1.94
N HIS A 112 3.57 -12.78 -2.61
CA HIS A 112 2.87 -12.99 -3.88
C HIS A 112 1.41 -13.45 -3.69
N ARG A 113 0.95 -13.60 -2.44
CA ARG A 113 -0.40 -14.10 -2.09
C ARG A 113 -1.55 -13.19 -2.51
N ARG A 114 -1.27 -12.01 -3.08
CA ARG A 114 -2.28 -11.03 -3.51
C ARG A 114 -2.54 -11.04 -5.00
N VAL A 115 -1.78 -11.82 -5.75
CA VAL A 115 -2.03 -12.03 -7.18
C VAL A 115 -3.18 -13.02 -7.32
N LEU A 116 -4.20 -12.62 -8.08
CA LEU A 116 -5.34 -13.47 -8.40
C LEU A 116 -5.06 -14.20 -9.71
N GLU A 117 -5.44 -15.46 -9.77
CA GLU A 117 -5.45 -16.22 -11.03
C GLU A 117 -6.54 -15.67 -11.97
N ARG A 118 -6.42 -16.00 -13.25
CA ARG A 118 -7.34 -15.50 -14.29
C ARG A 118 -8.80 -15.77 -13.94
N ASP A 119 -9.11 -17.02 -13.57
CA ASP A 119 -10.50 -17.45 -13.29
C ASP A 119 -11.07 -16.73 -12.06
N ASP A 120 -10.27 -16.54 -11.02
CA ASP A 120 -10.68 -15.80 -9.83
C ASP A 120 -10.92 -14.31 -10.15
N MET A 121 -10.09 -13.73 -11.03
CA MET A 121 -10.30 -12.35 -11.47
C MET A 121 -11.55 -12.23 -12.35
N GLN A 122 -11.81 -13.21 -13.21
CA GLN A 122 -13.04 -13.27 -14.01
C GLN A 122 -14.28 -13.34 -13.12
N LYS A 123 -14.30 -14.21 -12.10
CA LYS A 123 -15.41 -14.29 -11.13
C LYS A 123 -15.68 -12.95 -10.45
N LEU A 124 -14.63 -12.18 -10.16
CA LEU A 124 -14.78 -10.90 -9.48
C LEU A 124 -15.21 -9.76 -10.42
N LEU A 125 -14.79 -9.76 -11.70
CA LEU A 125 -14.98 -8.62 -12.61
C LEU A 125 -16.01 -8.85 -13.72
N VAL A 126 -16.10 -10.07 -14.28
CA VAL A 126 -16.81 -10.33 -15.55
C VAL A 126 -18.24 -10.83 -15.31
N GLU A 127 -18.54 -11.46 -14.19
CA GLU A 127 -19.88 -11.96 -13.91
C GLU A 127 -20.91 -10.83 -13.79
N ARG A 128 -22.13 -11.08 -14.30
CA ARG A 128 -23.23 -10.12 -14.35
C ARG A 128 -23.57 -9.55 -12.97
N GLU A 129 -23.82 -8.24 -12.90
CA GLU A 129 -24.13 -7.52 -11.67
C GLU A 129 -25.40 -7.98 -10.92
N PRO A 130 -26.45 -8.56 -11.57
CA PRO A 130 -27.70 -8.84 -10.86
C PRO A 130 -27.55 -9.80 -9.67
N ASP A 131 -26.46 -10.56 -9.61
CA ASP A 131 -26.24 -11.53 -8.53
C ASP A 131 -25.73 -10.91 -7.22
N ILE A 132 -25.27 -9.64 -7.22
CA ILE A 132 -24.73 -9.00 -6.02
C ILE A 132 -25.82 -8.18 -5.34
N THR A 133 -26.53 -8.79 -4.40
CA THR A 133 -27.62 -8.15 -3.64
C THR A 133 -27.13 -7.15 -2.60
N SER A 134 -25.87 -7.26 -2.14
CA SER A 134 -25.30 -6.34 -1.14
C SER A 134 -24.69 -5.09 -1.80
N PRO A 135 -25.25 -3.88 -1.53
CA PRO A 135 -24.69 -2.62 -2.06
C PRO A 135 -23.20 -2.42 -1.72
N GLY A 136 -22.79 -2.86 -0.51
CA GLY A 136 -21.39 -2.77 -0.09
C GLY A 136 -20.45 -3.68 -0.87
N MET A 137 -20.88 -4.87 -1.27
CA MET A 137 -20.10 -5.76 -2.14
C MET A 137 -20.07 -5.23 -3.57
N ALA A 138 -21.19 -4.71 -4.09
CA ALA A 138 -21.25 -4.09 -5.41
C ALA A 138 -20.29 -2.89 -5.52
N TRP A 139 -20.25 -2.03 -4.49
CA TRP A 139 -19.30 -0.94 -4.39
C TRP A 139 -17.84 -1.43 -4.37
N ALA A 140 -17.54 -2.43 -3.56
CA ALA A 140 -16.19 -2.97 -3.47
C ALA A 140 -15.72 -3.60 -4.78
N ARG A 141 -16.61 -4.29 -5.49
CA ARG A 141 -16.36 -4.82 -6.83
C ARG A 141 -16.07 -3.68 -7.81
N ALA A 142 -16.91 -2.64 -7.83
CA ALA A 142 -16.71 -1.48 -8.70
C ALA A 142 -15.35 -0.81 -8.44
N CYS A 143 -14.95 -0.64 -7.18
CA CYS A 143 -13.63 -0.14 -6.83
C CYS A 143 -12.52 -1.04 -7.37
N LEU A 144 -12.62 -2.37 -7.22
CA LEU A 144 -11.65 -3.32 -7.72
C LEU A 144 -11.55 -3.25 -9.26
N GLU A 145 -12.69 -3.17 -9.94
CA GLU A 145 -12.78 -3.05 -11.39
C GLU A 145 -12.15 -1.76 -11.89
N LEU A 146 -12.49 -0.61 -11.30
CA LEU A 146 -11.88 0.68 -11.65
C LEU A 146 -10.37 0.69 -11.42
N MET A 147 -9.90 0.19 -10.26
CA MET A 147 -8.46 0.08 -9.99
C MET A 147 -7.76 -0.77 -11.05
N PHE A 148 -8.37 -1.87 -11.49
CA PHE A 148 -7.78 -2.74 -12.52
C PHE A 148 -7.76 -2.07 -13.88
N ARG A 149 -8.88 -1.45 -14.33
CA ARG A 149 -8.98 -0.73 -15.60
C ARG A 149 -8.03 0.45 -15.71
N PHE A 150 -7.77 1.13 -14.60
CA PHE A 150 -6.82 2.24 -14.52
C PHE A 150 -5.40 1.75 -14.15
N HIS A 151 -4.91 0.75 -14.88
CA HIS A 151 -3.53 0.26 -14.80
C HIS A 151 -3.10 -0.19 -13.40
N GLY A 152 -3.97 -0.84 -12.66
CA GLY A 152 -3.69 -1.23 -11.28
C GLY A 152 -3.56 -0.04 -10.34
N MET A 153 -4.33 1.03 -10.56
CA MET A 153 -4.35 2.22 -9.70
C MET A 153 -4.54 1.85 -8.23
N PRO A 154 -3.72 2.35 -7.29
CA PRO A 154 -3.97 2.14 -5.87
C PRO A 154 -5.25 2.82 -5.41
N PHE A 155 -5.92 2.23 -4.42
CA PHE A 155 -7.15 2.82 -3.87
C PHE A 155 -6.97 4.25 -3.33
N VAL A 156 -5.78 4.59 -2.84
CA VAL A 156 -5.50 5.97 -2.39
C VAL A 156 -5.64 6.98 -3.53
N ASP A 157 -5.19 6.64 -4.73
CA ASP A 157 -5.32 7.52 -5.89
C ASP A 157 -6.78 7.54 -6.38
N LEU A 158 -7.44 6.37 -6.49
CA LEU A 158 -8.85 6.26 -6.88
C LEU A 158 -9.78 7.04 -5.94
N ALA A 159 -9.60 6.90 -4.62
CA ALA A 159 -10.47 7.56 -3.64
C ALA A 159 -10.31 9.09 -3.60
N HIS A 160 -9.15 9.59 -4.02
CA HIS A 160 -8.87 11.03 -4.05
C HIS A 160 -8.93 11.63 -5.45
N LEU A 161 -9.48 10.93 -6.45
CA LEU A 161 -9.73 11.51 -7.77
C LEU A 161 -10.55 12.78 -7.63
N ARG A 162 -10.13 13.84 -8.29
CA ARG A 162 -10.84 15.12 -8.34
C ARG A 162 -11.74 15.19 -9.55
N LYS A 163 -12.78 16.02 -9.49
CA LYS A 163 -13.64 16.30 -10.65
C LYS A 163 -12.84 16.82 -11.84
N SER A 164 -11.78 17.61 -11.57
CA SER A 164 -10.88 18.16 -12.59
C SER A 164 -9.96 17.13 -13.24
N ASP A 165 -9.76 15.95 -12.63
CA ASP A 165 -8.87 14.92 -13.17
C ASP A 165 -9.50 14.17 -14.36
N LEU A 166 -10.83 14.23 -14.49
CA LEU A 166 -11.57 13.62 -15.61
C LEU A 166 -11.83 14.67 -16.68
N LYS A 167 -11.15 14.55 -17.82
CA LYS A 167 -11.29 15.45 -18.94
C LYS A 167 -11.14 14.70 -20.28
N ASP A 168 -11.98 14.99 -21.25
CA ASP A 168 -11.91 14.48 -22.64
C ASP A 168 -11.80 12.94 -22.73
N GLY A 169 -12.45 12.22 -21.82
CA GLY A 169 -12.42 10.75 -21.78
C GLY A 169 -11.15 10.15 -21.18
N TYR A 170 -10.32 10.97 -20.55
CA TYR A 170 -9.11 10.54 -19.81
C TYR A 170 -9.15 10.95 -18.36
N LEU A 171 -8.60 10.09 -17.51
CA LEU A 171 -8.18 10.45 -16.15
C LEU A 171 -6.71 10.83 -16.17
N THR A 172 -6.40 12.07 -15.78
CA THR A 172 -5.02 12.57 -15.69
C THR A 172 -4.76 13.11 -14.30
N LEU A 173 -3.84 12.48 -13.57
CA LEU A 173 -3.53 12.85 -12.18
C LEU A 173 -2.05 12.65 -11.85
N ARG A 174 -1.61 13.26 -10.75
CA ARG A 174 -0.32 12.92 -10.13
C ARG A 174 -0.54 11.97 -8.96
N ARG A 175 0.20 10.87 -8.95
CA ARG A 175 0.11 9.86 -7.90
C ARG A 175 0.45 10.45 -6.54
N ARG A 176 -0.42 10.26 -5.56
CA ARG A 176 -0.25 10.85 -4.21
C ARG A 176 1.02 10.40 -3.49
N LYS A 177 1.48 9.18 -3.74
CA LYS A 177 2.67 8.65 -3.05
C LYS A 177 3.99 9.05 -3.70
N THR A 178 4.03 9.18 -5.02
CA THR A 178 5.29 9.31 -5.78
C THR A 178 5.37 10.59 -6.61
N GLY A 179 4.27 11.33 -6.76
CA GLY A 179 4.20 12.51 -7.62
C GLY A 179 4.24 12.20 -9.13
N MET A 180 4.43 10.93 -9.52
CA MET A 180 4.51 10.54 -10.92
C MET A 180 3.19 10.80 -11.63
N PRO A 181 3.20 11.35 -12.85
CA PRO A 181 2.00 11.52 -13.64
C PRO A 181 1.42 10.15 -14.02
N LEU A 182 0.11 10.07 -14.11
CA LEU A 182 -0.62 8.91 -14.61
C LEU A 182 -1.74 9.42 -15.50
N SER A 183 -1.86 8.84 -16.69
CA SER A 183 -2.97 9.06 -17.60
C SER A 183 -3.60 7.71 -17.96
N ALA A 184 -4.92 7.62 -17.88
CA ALA A 184 -5.66 6.41 -18.22
C ALA A 184 -6.91 6.77 -19.00
N ARG A 185 -7.14 6.08 -20.12
CA ARG A 185 -8.38 6.22 -20.88
C ARG A 185 -9.57 5.67 -20.10
N VAL A 186 -10.66 6.40 -20.08
CA VAL A 186 -11.92 5.98 -19.47
C VAL A 186 -12.78 5.33 -20.55
N ASP A 187 -12.88 4.02 -20.54
CA ASP A 187 -13.78 3.29 -21.42
C ASP A 187 -15.25 3.41 -20.99
N GLY A 188 -16.19 2.97 -21.81
CA GLY A 188 -17.62 3.06 -21.52
C GLY A 188 -18.04 2.39 -20.22
N ARG A 189 -17.42 1.27 -19.86
CA ARG A 189 -17.70 0.57 -18.59
C ARG A 189 -17.13 1.32 -17.38
N ALA A 190 -15.92 1.83 -17.47
CA ALA A 190 -15.34 2.67 -16.44
C ALA A 190 -16.20 3.94 -16.22
N MET A 191 -16.67 4.57 -17.31
CA MET A 191 -17.54 5.74 -17.23
C MET A 191 -18.85 5.43 -16.48
N GLN A 192 -19.51 4.30 -16.80
CA GLN A 192 -20.71 3.87 -16.08
C GLN A 192 -20.47 3.72 -14.57
N LEU A 193 -19.33 3.13 -14.19
CA LEU A 193 -18.97 2.96 -12.77
C LEU A 193 -18.64 4.30 -12.11
N LEU A 194 -17.91 5.18 -12.79
CA LEU A 194 -17.62 6.52 -12.28
C LEU A 194 -18.92 7.31 -12.07
N GLU A 195 -19.85 7.28 -13.01
CA GLU A 195 -21.14 7.97 -12.88
C GLU A 195 -22.02 7.37 -11.78
N ARG A 196 -22.04 6.06 -11.61
CA ARG A 196 -22.79 5.39 -10.53
C ARG A 196 -22.36 5.85 -9.14
N TYR A 197 -21.06 6.09 -8.94
CA TYR A 197 -20.49 6.49 -7.65
C TYR A 197 -20.00 7.94 -7.63
N ARG A 198 -20.46 8.75 -8.61
CA ARG A 198 -20.10 10.16 -8.72
C ARG A 198 -20.54 10.93 -7.47
N ASN A 199 -19.65 11.79 -7.01
CA ASN A 199 -19.98 12.74 -5.96
C ASN A 199 -20.87 13.85 -6.55
N ARG A 200 -22.10 13.96 -6.03
CA ARG A 200 -23.11 14.96 -6.45
C ARG A 200 -23.03 16.25 -5.64
N ASP A 201 -22.21 16.28 -4.60
CA ASP A 201 -21.97 17.50 -3.82
C ASP A 201 -20.99 18.39 -4.59
N ASP A 202 -21.47 19.54 -5.06
CA ASP A 202 -20.68 20.47 -5.85
C ASP A 202 -19.58 21.15 -5.04
N THR A 203 -19.71 21.21 -3.73
CA THR A 203 -18.69 21.78 -2.83
C THR A 203 -17.50 20.82 -2.64
N SER A 204 -17.73 19.54 -2.82
CA SER A 204 -16.65 18.52 -2.69
C SER A 204 -15.74 18.53 -3.92
N PRO A 205 -14.41 18.54 -3.74
CA PRO A 205 -13.46 18.46 -4.84
C PRO A 205 -13.37 17.06 -5.45
N TYR A 206 -13.86 16.02 -4.77
CA TYR A 206 -13.69 14.62 -5.16
C TYR A 206 -14.68 14.21 -6.24
N LEU A 207 -14.18 13.42 -7.21
CA LEU A 207 -15.00 12.84 -8.28
C LEU A 207 -15.97 11.77 -7.75
N LEU A 208 -15.51 10.97 -6.77
CA LEU A 208 -16.27 9.86 -6.20
C LEU A 208 -16.74 10.18 -4.76
N CYS A 209 -17.92 9.70 -4.39
CA CYS A 209 -18.52 9.94 -3.07
C CYS A 209 -17.94 9.05 -1.95
N PHE A 210 -16.64 8.78 -1.96
CA PHE A 210 -16.01 7.87 -1.02
C PHE A 210 -15.48 8.57 0.24
N LEU A 211 -14.98 9.78 0.08
CA LEU A 211 -14.37 10.58 1.13
C LEU A 211 -15.17 11.84 1.41
N ASP A 212 -15.12 12.29 2.66
CA ASP A 212 -15.65 13.57 3.05
C ASP A 212 -14.75 14.70 2.52
N GLY A 213 -15.30 15.56 1.66
CA GLY A 213 -14.57 16.69 1.04
C GLY A 213 -14.27 17.83 1.99
N ASN A 214 -14.93 17.90 3.15
CA ASN A 214 -14.78 18.95 4.14
C ASN A 214 -13.69 18.68 5.18
N LEU A 215 -13.15 17.45 5.20
CA LEU A 215 -12.11 17.06 6.16
C LEU A 215 -10.73 17.41 5.63
N GLU A 216 -9.88 17.88 6.52
CA GLU A 216 -8.49 18.23 6.24
C GLU A 216 -7.52 17.52 7.19
N GLY A 217 -6.25 17.54 6.86
CA GLY A 217 -5.17 17.11 7.72
C GLY A 217 -5.29 15.64 8.15
N MET A 218 -5.07 15.39 9.43
CA MET A 218 -5.15 14.06 10.02
C MET A 218 -6.59 13.52 10.02
N ALA A 219 -7.61 14.37 10.06
CA ALA A 219 -9.02 13.95 9.98
C ALA A 219 -9.33 13.33 8.61
N ALA A 220 -8.94 14.00 7.52
CA ALA A 220 -9.06 13.46 6.16
C ALA A 220 -8.29 12.15 5.98
N TYR A 221 -7.07 12.05 6.55
CA TYR A 221 -6.30 10.81 6.53
C TYR A 221 -7.01 9.67 7.27
N ARG A 222 -7.61 9.94 8.43
CA ARG A 222 -8.37 8.94 9.21
C ARG A 222 -9.62 8.47 8.47
N ASP A 223 -10.32 9.38 7.79
CA ASP A 223 -11.46 9.03 6.94
C ASP A 223 -11.05 8.11 5.80
N TYR A 224 -10.01 8.44 5.05
CA TYR A 224 -9.44 7.55 4.04
C TYR A 224 -9.08 6.16 4.62
N GLN A 225 -8.46 6.09 5.79
CA GLN A 225 -8.12 4.82 6.44
C GLN A 225 -9.37 4.01 6.84
N ARG A 226 -10.44 4.69 7.25
CA ARG A 226 -11.74 4.07 7.55
C ARG A 226 -12.34 3.43 6.30
N ILE A 227 -12.38 4.18 5.19
CA ILE A 227 -12.91 3.72 3.91
C ILE A 227 -12.05 2.58 3.32
N LEU A 228 -10.73 2.66 3.41
CA LEU A 228 -9.83 1.58 2.99
C LEU A 228 -10.08 0.27 3.76
N ARG A 229 -10.30 0.35 5.08
CA ARG A 229 -10.65 -0.84 5.89
C ARG A 229 -12.00 -1.41 5.48
N LEU A 230 -12.99 -0.55 5.23
CA LEU A 230 -14.31 -0.95 4.75
C LEU A 230 -14.20 -1.67 3.41
N LEU A 231 -13.49 -1.08 2.43
CA LEU A 231 -13.24 -1.70 1.13
C LEU A 231 -12.64 -3.09 1.28
N ASN A 232 -11.56 -3.22 2.04
CA ASN A 232 -10.89 -4.53 2.23
C ASN A 232 -11.78 -5.55 2.94
N SER A 233 -12.67 -5.11 3.83
CA SER A 233 -13.68 -5.98 4.47
C SER A 233 -14.71 -6.48 3.45
N ARG A 234 -15.23 -5.58 2.61
CA ARG A 234 -16.22 -5.92 1.58
C ARG A 234 -15.61 -6.78 0.45
N LEU A 235 -14.37 -6.52 0.06
CA LEU A 235 -13.63 -7.38 -0.90
C LEU A 235 -13.45 -8.80 -0.36
N ARG A 236 -13.18 -8.97 0.93
CA ARG A 236 -13.11 -10.30 1.55
C ARG A 236 -14.46 -11.01 1.53
N ALA A 237 -15.54 -10.30 1.87
CA ALA A 237 -16.89 -10.86 1.81
C ALA A 237 -17.28 -11.27 0.38
N LEU A 238 -16.97 -10.43 -0.61
CA LEU A 238 -17.18 -10.71 -2.03
C LEU A 238 -16.40 -11.95 -2.49
N ALA A 239 -15.11 -12.05 -2.09
CA ALA A 239 -14.27 -13.19 -2.42
C ALA A 239 -14.80 -14.52 -1.85
N LEU A 240 -15.27 -14.50 -0.61
CA LEU A 240 -15.89 -15.66 0.04
C LEU A 240 -17.18 -16.06 -0.69
N TRP A 241 -18.04 -15.11 -1.01
CA TRP A 241 -19.30 -15.36 -1.70
C TRP A 241 -19.09 -15.92 -3.11
N LYS A 242 -18.08 -15.41 -3.85
CA LYS A 242 -17.70 -15.89 -5.19
C LYS A 242 -16.79 -17.13 -5.16
N LYS A 243 -16.51 -17.69 -4.00
CA LYS A 243 -15.61 -18.84 -3.81
C LYS A 243 -14.24 -18.65 -4.48
N VAL A 244 -13.73 -17.40 -4.40
CA VAL A 244 -12.41 -17.04 -4.93
C VAL A 244 -11.33 -17.58 -4.00
N GLN A 245 -10.34 -18.25 -4.58
CA GLN A 245 -9.20 -18.74 -3.82
C GLN A 245 -8.20 -17.61 -3.54
N GLY A 246 -7.69 -17.55 -2.30
CA GLY A 246 -6.69 -16.58 -1.92
C GLY A 246 -7.25 -15.30 -1.27
N LYS A 247 -6.32 -14.40 -0.97
CA LYS A 247 -6.62 -13.16 -0.22
C LYS A 247 -6.89 -12.00 -1.16
N VAL A 248 -8.13 -11.58 -1.28
CA VAL A 248 -8.50 -10.39 -2.06
C VAL A 248 -8.40 -9.13 -1.19
N THR A 249 -7.69 -8.14 -1.69
CA THR A 249 -7.51 -6.82 -1.06
C THR A 249 -7.49 -5.74 -2.15
N SER A 250 -7.54 -4.47 -1.75
CA SER A 250 -7.36 -3.33 -2.66
C SER A 250 -6.04 -3.38 -3.47
N TYR A 251 -5.02 -4.09 -2.99
CA TYR A 251 -3.76 -4.27 -3.72
C TYR A 251 -3.82 -5.40 -4.75
N SER A 252 -4.82 -6.29 -4.68
CA SER A 252 -4.95 -7.41 -5.63
C SER A 252 -5.10 -6.94 -7.08
N ALA A 253 -5.87 -5.87 -7.33
CA ALA A 253 -5.98 -5.29 -8.67
C ALA A 253 -4.61 -4.96 -9.27
N ARG A 254 -3.76 -4.30 -8.49
CA ARG A 254 -2.43 -3.86 -8.93
C ARG A 254 -1.46 -5.02 -9.19
N HIS A 255 -1.39 -5.97 -8.25
CA HIS A 255 -0.55 -7.16 -8.43
C HIS A 255 -1.00 -8.01 -9.60
N THR A 256 -2.32 -8.19 -9.76
CA THR A 256 -2.89 -8.98 -10.85
C THR A 256 -2.68 -8.28 -12.18
N TRP A 257 -2.89 -6.97 -12.28
CA TRP A 257 -2.67 -6.21 -13.52
C TRP A 257 -1.21 -6.34 -14.00
N ALA A 258 -0.24 -6.15 -13.11
CA ALA A 258 1.18 -6.31 -13.43
C ALA A 258 1.53 -7.74 -13.88
N THR A 259 0.98 -8.75 -13.19
CA THR A 259 1.24 -10.16 -13.51
C THR A 259 0.57 -10.56 -14.82
N VAL A 260 -0.66 -10.11 -15.08
CA VAL A 260 -1.37 -10.34 -16.35
C VAL A 260 -0.62 -9.66 -17.50
N GLY A 261 -0.17 -8.41 -17.33
CA GLY A 261 0.65 -7.71 -18.33
C GLY A 261 1.88 -8.52 -18.72
N ARG A 262 2.62 -9.04 -17.74
CA ARG A 262 3.74 -9.95 -17.99
C ARG A 262 3.31 -11.24 -18.70
N TYR A 263 2.15 -11.79 -18.37
CA TYR A 263 1.63 -12.98 -19.04
C TYR A 263 1.18 -12.71 -20.50
N CYS A 264 0.80 -11.48 -20.79
CA CYS A 264 0.51 -11.02 -22.15
C CYS A 264 1.76 -10.55 -22.90
N HIS A 265 2.96 -10.80 -22.36
CA HIS A 265 4.24 -10.40 -22.96
C HIS A 265 4.41 -8.88 -23.16
N ILE A 266 3.70 -8.07 -22.37
CA ILE A 266 3.91 -6.63 -22.35
C ILE A 266 5.30 -6.33 -21.75
N PRO A 267 6.11 -5.47 -22.40
CA PRO A 267 7.41 -5.07 -21.88
C PRO A 267 7.30 -4.54 -20.44
N ILE A 268 8.29 -4.88 -19.60
CA ILE A 268 8.24 -4.53 -18.17
C ILE A 268 8.29 -3.02 -17.95
N GLU A 269 8.92 -2.29 -18.85
CA GLU A 269 8.99 -0.84 -18.89
C GLU A 269 7.60 -0.23 -19.01
N VAL A 270 6.79 -0.75 -19.96
CA VAL A 270 5.40 -0.33 -20.18
C VAL A 270 4.53 -0.65 -18.96
N ILE A 271 4.72 -1.85 -18.36
CA ILE A 271 4.04 -2.21 -17.10
C ILE A 271 4.45 -1.25 -15.99
N SER A 272 5.73 -0.93 -15.88
CA SER A 272 6.29 -0.02 -14.86
C SER A 272 5.71 1.39 -15.00
N GLU A 273 5.65 1.90 -16.20
CA GLU A 273 5.06 3.20 -16.52
C GLU A 273 3.56 3.24 -16.19
N GLY A 274 2.79 2.26 -16.66
CA GLY A 274 1.36 2.14 -16.35
C GLY A 274 1.08 2.05 -14.85
N LEU A 275 1.97 1.39 -14.10
CA LEU A 275 1.90 1.38 -12.64
C LEU A 275 2.37 2.71 -12.02
N GLY A 276 3.02 3.61 -12.75
CA GLY A 276 3.63 4.83 -12.24
C GLY A 276 4.73 4.53 -11.21
N HIS A 277 5.62 3.58 -11.51
CA HIS A 277 6.81 3.31 -10.71
C HIS A 277 7.97 4.15 -11.22
N ALA A 278 8.82 4.63 -10.31
CA ALA A 278 10.04 5.34 -10.65
C ALA A 278 11.19 4.39 -11.09
N SER A 279 11.02 3.07 -10.90
CA SER A 279 12.04 2.05 -11.21
C SER A 279 11.38 0.74 -11.58
N VAL A 280 11.92 0.08 -12.61
CA VAL A 280 11.52 -1.26 -13.08
C VAL A 280 11.69 -2.30 -11.97
N THR A 281 12.75 -2.20 -11.15
CA THR A 281 12.99 -3.09 -9.99
C THR A 281 11.82 -3.10 -9.00
N THR A 282 11.13 -1.95 -8.85
CA THR A 282 9.90 -1.92 -8.05
C THR A 282 8.80 -2.78 -8.69
N THR A 283 8.70 -2.79 -10.01
CA THR A 283 7.69 -3.55 -10.77
C THR A 283 7.93 -5.06 -10.65
N GLU A 284 9.17 -5.52 -10.69
CA GLU A 284 9.54 -6.93 -10.53
C GLU A 284 9.02 -7.51 -9.22
N GLY A 285 9.08 -6.76 -8.13
CA GLY A 285 8.55 -7.16 -6.83
C GLY A 285 7.02 -7.33 -6.76
N TYR A 286 6.29 -6.87 -7.78
CA TYR A 286 4.82 -7.04 -7.88
C TYR A 286 4.42 -8.28 -8.67
N MET A 287 5.33 -8.86 -9.47
CA MET A 287 5.01 -9.93 -10.38
C MET A 287 5.28 -11.30 -9.76
N LYS A 288 4.34 -12.23 -9.96
CA LYS A 288 4.55 -13.63 -9.66
C LYS A 288 5.56 -14.22 -10.66
N GLY A 289 6.47 -15.09 -10.21
CA GLY A 289 7.35 -15.85 -11.08
C GLY A 289 6.59 -16.66 -12.14
N PHE A 290 7.25 -17.01 -13.22
CA PHE A 290 6.68 -17.94 -14.19
C PHE A 290 6.56 -19.34 -13.55
N GLY A 291 5.41 -20.00 -13.75
CA GLY A 291 5.22 -21.39 -13.35
C GLY A 291 6.02 -22.35 -14.24
N ASN A 292 6.24 -23.59 -13.76
CA ASN A 292 7.03 -24.62 -14.46
C ASN A 292 6.60 -24.83 -15.92
N SER A 293 5.30 -24.91 -16.20
CA SER A 293 4.78 -25.11 -17.56
C SER A 293 5.17 -24.02 -18.56
N ARG A 294 5.39 -22.77 -18.10
CA ARG A 294 5.91 -21.68 -18.94
C ARG A 294 7.42 -21.76 -19.12
N MET A 295 8.14 -22.14 -18.06
CA MET A 295 9.58 -22.37 -18.15
C MET A 295 9.88 -23.51 -19.10
N ASP A 296 9.11 -24.61 -19.03
CA ASP A 296 9.23 -25.76 -19.94
C ASP A 296 8.95 -25.36 -21.40
N ARG A 297 7.90 -24.56 -21.63
CA ARG A 297 7.59 -24.04 -22.97
C ARG A 297 8.71 -23.13 -23.50
N ALA A 298 9.22 -22.22 -22.68
CA ALA A 298 10.32 -21.36 -23.06
C ALA A 298 11.56 -22.18 -23.38
N ASN A 299 11.88 -23.17 -22.56
CA ASN A 299 13.01 -24.07 -22.81
C ASN A 299 12.85 -24.85 -24.10
N LYS A 300 11.63 -25.34 -24.40
CA LYS A 300 11.34 -26.03 -25.66
C LYS A 300 11.59 -25.13 -26.87
N VAL A 301 11.19 -23.85 -26.81
CA VAL A 301 11.47 -22.88 -27.88
C VAL A 301 12.98 -22.67 -28.05
N ILE A 302 13.71 -22.51 -26.95
CA ILE A 302 15.17 -22.33 -26.97
C ILE A 302 15.86 -23.56 -27.58
N MET A 303 15.46 -24.75 -27.15
CA MET A 303 16.03 -26.00 -27.66
C MET A 303 15.75 -26.26 -29.13
N ASN A 304 14.60 -25.76 -29.64
CA ASN A 304 14.28 -25.89 -31.07
C ASN A 304 15.01 -24.87 -31.95
N TYR A 305 15.69 -23.88 -31.34
CA TYR A 305 16.50 -22.89 -32.10
C TYR A 305 17.94 -23.42 -32.37
N ILE A 306 18.40 -24.36 -31.57
CA ILE A 306 19.73 -25.00 -31.70
C ILE A 306 19.63 -26.24 -32.60
#